data_e5d887566296b4246f4972fa656fecdd
#
_entry.id   e5d887566296b4246f4972fa656fecdd
#
_cell.length_a   1.000
_cell.length_b   1.000
_cell.length_c   1.000
_cell.angle_alpha   90.00
_cell.angle_beta   90.00
_cell.angle_gamma   90.00
#
_symmetry.space_group_name_H-M   'P 1'
#
loop_
_entity.id
_entity.type
_entity.pdbx_description
1 polymer ?
#
loop_
_entity_poly.entity_id
_entity_poly.type
_entity_poly.pdbx_seq_one_letter_code
_entity_poly.pdbx_strand_id
1 'polypeptide(L)'
;AERGVLVDEYVREEALYREALAMGLDQGDYIIRQRLIQRLDFLLESGIETEDVGRAELAEFYTEFNADYWEPPVYTFAHVFFNAELRGDAGAREGARQLLTELNEQGAPFSAAIGLGDRPLYFQNYIERTRDFVEGHLGPDLTSTLDRVEPSSSTWYGPMRSPYGWHLVLLTERRPARVPDLDEIEDRVREDRERIRVAAARRTTIDRIVEGYEVTLVGPDLEALAEKVRR
;
A
#
# COMPACT_ATOMS: atom_id res chain seq x y z
N ALA A 1 -6.41 -20.99 46.17
CA ALA A 1 -7.62 -21.40 45.37
C ALA A 1 -7.34 -21.30 43.87
N GLU A 2 -6.89 -20.19 43.31
CA GLU A 2 -6.64 -20.00 41.87
C GLU A 2 -5.58 -20.93 41.27
N ARG A 3 -4.44 -21.16 41.97
CA ARG A 3 -3.38 -22.08 41.51
C ARG A 3 -3.86 -23.52 41.42
N GLY A 4 -4.78 -23.96 42.29
CA GLY A 4 -5.33 -25.33 42.22
C GLY A 4 -6.18 -25.52 40.98
N VAL A 5 -7.02 -24.54 40.64
CA VAL A 5 -7.85 -24.56 39.42
C VAL A 5 -7.00 -24.62 38.15
N LEU A 6 -5.95 -23.80 38.07
CA LEU A 6 -5.03 -23.81 36.93
C LEU A 6 -4.28 -25.14 36.75
N VAL A 7 -3.90 -25.77 37.84
CA VAL A 7 -3.26 -27.10 37.78
C VAL A 7 -4.23 -28.17 37.32
N ASP A 8 -5.48 -28.16 37.83
CA ASP A 8 -6.49 -29.12 37.44
C ASP A 8 -6.90 -28.96 35.96
N GLU A 9 -7.00 -27.72 35.48
CA GLU A 9 -7.24 -27.41 34.05
C GLU A 9 -6.10 -27.94 33.17
N TYR A 10 -4.85 -27.66 33.54
CA TYR A 10 -3.68 -28.13 32.79
C TYR A 10 -3.60 -29.66 32.76
N VAL A 11 -3.81 -30.34 33.88
CA VAL A 11 -3.80 -31.81 33.92
C VAL A 11 -4.89 -32.41 33.04
N ARG A 12 -6.06 -31.79 33.02
CA ARG A 12 -7.16 -32.24 32.17
C ARG A 12 -6.83 -32.05 30.68
N GLU A 13 -6.30 -30.88 30.32
CA GLU A 13 -5.91 -30.58 28.94
C GLU A 13 -4.82 -31.55 28.47
N GLU A 14 -3.79 -31.77 29.26
CA GLU A 14 -2.69 -32.65 28.92
C GLU A 14 -3.16 -34.13 28.80
N ALA A 15 -4.04 -34.58 29.66
CA ALA A 15 -4.60 -35.93 29.61
C ALA A 15 -5.44 -36.13 28.32
N LEU A 16 -6.29 -35.18 27.98
CA LEU A 16 -7.07 -35.20 26.74
C LEU A 16 -6.19 -35.16 25.49
N TYR A 17 -5.14 -34.35 25.50
CA TYR A 17 -4.18 -34.26 24.42
C TYR A 17 -3.45 -35.59 24.19
N ARG A 18 -2.96 -36.22 25.26
CA ARG A 18 -2.27 -37.51 25.16
C ARG A 18 -3.20 -38.63 24.68
N GLU A 19 -4.44 -38.62 25.12
CA GLU A 19 -5.44 -39.62 24.68
C GLU A 19 -5.80 -39.42 23.19
N ALA A 20 -5.95 -38.16 22.74
CA ALA A 20 -6.17 -37.84 21.33
C ALA A 20 -5.01 -38.31 20.43
N LEU A 21 -3.78 -38.14 20.86
CA LEU A 21 -2.60 -38.68 20.15
C LEU A 21 -2.60 -40.21 20.14
N ALA A 22 -2.91 -40.84 21.26
CA ALA A 22 -3.00 -42.31 21.34
C ALA A 22 -4.10 -42.91 20.43
N MET A 23 -5.16 -42.15 20.20
CA MET A 23 -6.22 -42.48 19.25
C MET A 23 -5.89 -42.15 17.79
N GLY A 24 -4.75 -41.51 17.54
CA GLY A 24 -4.31 -41.11 16.20
C GLY A 24 -5.15 -39.98 15.56
N LEU A 25 -5.83 -39.15 16.38
CA LEU A 25 -6.70 -38.08 15.89
C LEU A 25 -5.94 -36.95 15.17
N ASP A 26 -4.61 -36.91 15.30
CA ASP A 26 -3.70 -36.01 14.56
C ASP A 26 -3.43 -36.51 13.14
N GLN A 27 -3.68 -37.80 12.85
CA GLN A 27 -3.36 -38.41 11.57
C GLN A 27 -4.46 -38.11 10.54
N GLY A 28 -4.04 -37.57 9.39
CA GLY A 28 -4.95 -37.21 8.29
C GLY A 28 -5.78 -35.93 8.52
N ASP A 29 -5.65 -35.27 9.67
CA ASP A 29 -6.29 -33.99 9.91
C ASP A 29 -5.51 -32.86 9.23
N TYR A 30 -6.17 -32.20 8.26
CA TYR A 30 -5.58 -31.10 7.50
C TYR A 30 -5.24 -29.88 8.37
N ILE A 31 -6.07 -29.59 9.37
CA ILE A 31 -5.86 -28.41 10.24
C ILE A 31 -4.63 -28.61 11.13
N ILE A 32 -4.50 -29.79 11.73
CA ILE A 32 -3.33 -30.14 12.54
C ILE A 32 -2.06 -30.11 11.68
N ARG A 33 -2.12 -30.69 10.48
CA ARG A 33 -1.01 -30.66 9.52
C ARG A 33 -0.60 -29.22 9.17
N GLN A 34 -1.54 -28.35 8.83
CA GLN A 34 -1.26 -26.95 8.53
C GLN A 34 -0.66 -26.22 9.73
N ARG A 35 -1.13 -26.53 10.95
CA ARG A 35 -0.59 -25.92 12.16
C ARG A 35 0.84 -26.31 12.44
N LEU A 36 1.20 -27.56 12.20
CA LEU A 36 2.58 -28.06 12.33
C LEU A 36 3.51 -27.40 11.29
N ILE A 37 3.05 -27.29 10.03
CA ILE A 37 3.81 -26.61 8.98
C ILE A 37 4.04 -25.13 9.36
N GLN A 38 3.02 -24.40 9.79
CA GLN A 38 3.15 -23.01 10.23
C GLN A 38 4.12 -22.84 11.40
N ARG A 39 4.12 -23.76 12.36
CA ARG A 39 5.05 -23.73 13.49
C ARG A 39 6.49 -23.99 13.04
N LEU A 40 6.70 -24.94 12.14
CA LEU A 40 8.02 -25.18 11.57
C LEU A 40 8.51 -23.97 10.79
N ASP A 41 7.67 -23.40 9.93
CA ASP A 41 7.97 -22.19 9.18
C ASP A 41 8.42 -21.05 10.09
N PHE A 42 7.68 -20.80 11.17
CA PHE A 42 8.06 -19.78 12.16
C PHE A 42 9.41 -20.06 12.82
N LEU A 43 9.70 -21.33 13.16
CA LEU A 43 10.99 -21.72 13.73
C LEU A 43 12.15 -21.51 12.75
N LEU A 44 11.94 -21.84 11.47
CA LEU A 44 12.93 -21.64 10.42
C LEU A 44 13.25 -20.15 10.24
N GLU A 45 12.22 -19.31 10.26
CA GLU A 45 12.38 -17.85 10.11
C GLU A 45 13.04 -17.23 11.35
N SER A 46 12.60 -17.60 12.56
CA SER A 46 13.17 -17.08 13.83
C SER A 46 14.60 -17.54 14.11
N GLY A 47 15.06 -18.59 13.46
CA GLY A 47 16.44 -19.07 13.56
C GLY A 47 17.42 -18.37 12.62
N ILE A 48 16.92 -17.47 11.73
CA ILE A 48 17.78 -16.70 10.84
C ILE A 48 18.29 -15.48 11.61
N GLU A 49 19.60 -15.42 11.83
CA GLU A 49 20.23 -14.28 12.51
C GLU A 49 20.10 -13.02 11.65
N THR A 50 19.78 -11.89 12.29
CA THR A 50 19.79 -10.58 11.65
C THR A 50 21.24 -10.15 11.42
N GLU A 51 21.57 -9.72 10.21
CA GLU A 51 22.89 -9.18 9.90
C GLU A 51 22.85 -7.66 9.91
N ASP A 52 23.87 -7.06 10.53
CA ASP A 52 24.09 -5.62 10.40
C ASP A 52 24.68 -5.33 9.01
N VAL A 53 23.87 -4.71 8.18
CA VAL A 53 24.19 -4.43 6.78
C VAL A 53 24.89 -3.08 6.67
N GLY A 54 26.12 -3.09 6.18
CA GLY A 54 26.90 -1.89 5.94
C GLY A 54 26.30 -1.02 4.82
N ARG A 55 26.59 0.31 4.88
CA ARG A 55 26.09 1.27 3.91
C ARG A 55 26.46 0.93 2.46
N ALA A 56 27.62 0.35 2.21
CA ALA A 56 28.04 -0.02 0.85
C ALA A 56 27.11 -1.08 0.24
N GLU A 57 26.74 -2.09 1.03
CA GLU A 57 25.83 -3.15 0.60
C GLU A 57 24.39 -2.63 0.41
N LEU A 58 23.94 -1.69 1.26
CA LEU A 58 22.66 -1.01 1.05
C LEU A 58 22.65 -0.19 -0.24
N ALA A 59 23.77 0.47 -0.58
CA ALA A 59 23.86 1.22 -1.82
C ALA A 59 23.83 0.31 -3.07
N GLU A 60 24.45 -0.85 -3.00
CA GLU A 60 24.36 -1.86 -4.08
C GLU A 60 22.93 -2.35 -4.23
N PHE A 61 22.30 -2.75 -3.14
CA PHE A 61 20.92 -3.20 -3.14
C PHE A 61 19.96 -2.11 -3.66
N TYR A 62 20.10 -0.87 -3.18
CA TYR A 62 19.30 0.25 -3.67
C TYR A 62 19.50 0.48 -5.17
N THR A 63 20.74 0.37 -5.67
CA THR A 63 21.02 0.55 -7.11
C THR A 63 20.32 -0.51 -7.97
N GLU A 64 20.24 -1.74 -7.48
CA GLU A 64 19.56 -2.84 -8.17
C GLU A 64 18.04 -2.69 -8.15
N PHE A 65 17.46 -2.23 -7.04
CA PHE A 65 16.01 -2.19 -6.81
C PHE A 65 15.42 -0.78 -6.72
N ASN A 66 16.13 0.27 -7.14
CA ASN A 66 15.67 1.65 -6.98
C ASN A 66 14.34 1.96 -7.67
N ALA A 67 14.01 1.26 -8.75
CA ALA A 67 12.73 1.40 -9.45
C ALA A 67 11.53 1.02 -8.57
N ASP A 68 11.70 0.14 -7.59
CA ASP A 68 10.64 -0.30 -6.66
C ASP A 68 10.31 0.79 -5.62
N TYR A 69 11.18 1.80 -5.49
CA TYR A 69 10.99 2.94 -4.61
C TYR A 69 10.41 4.17 -5.32
N TRP A 70 9.96 4.00 -6.56
CA TRP A 70 9.32 5.09 -7.28
C TRP A 70 8.09 5.64 -6.54
N GLU A 71 8.05 6.94 -6.37
CA GLU A 71 6.94 7.69 -5.78
C GLU A 71 6.16 8.42 -6.87
N PRO A 72 4.82 8.28 -6.92
CA PRO A 72 3.99 9.01 -7.86
C PRO A 72 3.99 10.51 -7.56
N PRO A 73 3.60 11.36 -8.54
CA PRO A 73 3.40 12.77 -8.28
C PRO A 73 2.25 12.96 -7.30
N VAL A 74 2.40 13.94 -6.39
CA VAL A 74 1.37 14.30 -5.42
C VAL A 74 1.04 15.78 -5.48
N TYR A 75 -0.22 16.10 -5.16
CA TYR A 75 -0.77 17.44 -5.19
C TYR A 75 -1.36 17.81 -3.83
N THR A 76 -1.14 19.05 -3.41
CA THR A 76 -1.86 19.69 -2.33
C THR A 76 -2.60 20.89 -2.89
N PHE A 77 -3.93 20.85 -2.87
CA PHE A 77 -4.76 21.91 -3.39
C PHE A 77 -6.10 22.00 -2.68
N ALA A 78 -6.71 23.16 -2.77
CA ALA A 78 -8.10 23.39 -2.44
C ALA A 78 -8.88 23.77 -3.69
N HIS A 79 -10.17 23.53 -3.69
CA HIS A 79 -11.00 23.96 -4.82
C HIS A 79 -12.35 24.52 -4.41
N VAL A 80 -12.89 25.37 -5.29
CA VAL A 80 -14.29 25.83 -5.26
C VAL A 80 -15.03 25.16 -6.41
N PHE A 81 -16.18 24.58 -6.10
CA PHE A 81 -16.96 23.80 -7.05
C PHE A 81 -18.21 24.54 -7.51
N PHE A 82 -18.54 24.40 -8.78
CA PHE A 82 -19.77 24.88 -9.40
C PHE A 82 -20.48 23.71 -10.09
N ASN A 83 -21.61 23.31 -9.53
CA ASN A 83 -22.35 22.14 -9.96
C ASN A 83 -23.08 22.40 -11.29
N ALA A 84 -22.74 21.64 -12.34
CA ALA A 84 -23.35 21.79 -13.66
C ALA A 84 -24.79 21.27 -13.69
N GLU A 85 -25.17 20.33 -12.85
CA GLU A 85 -26.54 19.82 -12.75
C GLU A 85 -27.48 20.86 -12.14
N LEU A 86 -27.02 21.60 -11.12
CA LEU A 86 -27.81 22.61 -10.42
C LEU A 86 -27.90 23.92 -11.21
N ARG A 87 -26.81 24.36 -11.84
CA ARG A 87 -26.69 25.68 -12.48
C ARG A 87 -26.84 25.67 -14.00
N GLY A 88 -26.92 24.48 -14.62
CA GLY A 88 -26.63 24.28 -16.02
C GLY A 88 -25.15 24.46 -16.32
N ASP A 89 -24.61 23.80 -17.36
CA ASP A 89 -23.18 23.83 -17.67
C ASP A 89 -22.66 25.27 -17.94
N ALA A 90 -23.40 26.05 -18.72
CA ALA A 90 -23.04 27.45 -19.02
C ALA A 90 -23.07 28.35 -17.78
N GLY A 91 -24.10 28.20 -16.92
CA GLY A 91 -24.22 28.97 -15.68
C GLY A 91 -23.13 28.63 -14.65
N ALA A 92 -22.80 27.34 -14.50
CA ALA A 92 -21.71 26.89 -13.64
C ALA A 92 -20.37 27.44 -14.11
N ARG A 93 -20.08 27.37 -15.41
CA ARG A 93 -18.85 27.91 -16.00
C ARG A 93 -18.74 29.42 -15.85
N GLU A 94 -19.82 30.16 -16.10
CA GLU A 94 -19.81 31.61 -15.98
C GLU A 94 -19.64 32.06 -14.53
N GLY A 95 -20.35 31.43 -13.57
CA GLY A 95 -20.17 31.71 -12.16
C GLY A 95 -18.75 31.43 -11.67
N ALA A 96 -18.14 30.33 -12.18
CA ALA A 96 -16.73 30.04 -11.90
C ALA A 96 -15.79 31.11 -12.47
N ARG A 97 -16.03 31.64 -13.66
CA ARG A 97 -15.21 32.70 -14.26
C ARG A 97 -15.27 34.00 -13.47
N GLN A 98 -16.48 34.43 -13.06
CA GLN A 98 -16.64 35.64 -12.27
C GLN A 98 -15.91 35.54 -10.95
N LEU A 99 -16.11 34.44 -10.21
CA LEU A 99 -15.41 34.22 -8.96
C LEU A 99 -13.89 34.10 -9.12
N LEU A 100 -13.40 33.49 -10.22
CA LEU A 100 -11.96 33.43 -10.50
C LEU A 100 -11.32 34.82 -10.58
N THR A 101 -11.99 35.76 -11.27
CA THR A 101 -11.54 37.13 -11.38
C THR A 101 -11.45 37.80 -10.01
N GLU A 102 -12.53 37.70 -9.20
CA GLU A 102 -12.59 38.28 -7.86
C GLU A 102 -11.50 37.72 -6.93
N LEU A 103 -11.31 36.40 -6.91
CA LEU A 103 -10.29 35.74 -6.07
C LEU A 103 -8.87 36.16 -6.45
N ASN A 104 -8.58 36.27 -7.74
CA ASN A 104 -7.26 36.66 -8.22
C ASN A 104 -6.98 38.16 -8.04
N GLU A 105 -7.97 39.04 -8.23
CA GLU A 105 -7.82 40.48 -7.98
C GLU A 105 -7.51 40.76 -6.50
N GLN A 106 -8.07 39.96 -5.58
CA GLN A 106 -7.86 40.06 -4.14
C GLN A 106 -6.63 39.32 -3.65
N GLY A 107 -5.99 38.47 -4.48
CA GLY A 107 -4.96 37.53 -4.04
C GLY A 107 -5.48 36.62 -2.92
N ALA A 108 -6.71 36.15 -3.06
CA ALA A 108 -7.44 35.51 -1.96
C ALA A 108 -6.84 34.16 -1.56
N PRO A 109 -6.48 33.96 -0.29
CA PRO A 109 -6.05 32.66 0.21
C PRO A 109 -7.24 31.68 0.28
N PHE A 110 -6.96 30.40 0.48
CA PHE A 110 -8.03 29.39 0.62
C PHE A 110 -9.09 29.75 1.67
N SER A 111 -8.71 30.33 2.81
CA SER A 111 -9.64 30.71 3.88
C SER A 111 -10.72 31.70 3.43
N ALA A 112 -10.42 32.54 2.45
CA ALA A 112 -11.37 33.49 1.89
C ALA A 112 -12.37 32.82 0.92
N ALA A 113 -12.06 31.64 0.39
CA ALA A 113 -12.90 30.88 -0.53
C ALA A 113 -13.79 29.84 0.16
N ILE A 114 -13.65 29.67 1.49
CA ILE A 114 -14.47 28.74 2.26
C ILE A 114 -15.95 29.16 2.19
N GLY A 115 -16.80 28.22 1.77
CA GLY A 115 -18.24 28.44 1.63
C GLY A 115 -18.66 29.11 0.32
N LEU A 116 -17.73 29.45 -0.56
CA LEU A 116 -18.04 29.90 -1.91
C LEU A 116 -18.33 28.71 -2.83
N GLY A 117 -19.15 28.95 -3.86
CA GLY A 117 -19.57 27.91 -4.79
C GLY A 117 -20.61 26.95 -4.22
N ASP A 118 -20.66 25.76 -4.78
CA ASP A 118 -21.57 24.69 -4.39
C ASP A 118 -20.86 23.64 -3.54
N ARG A 119 -21.60 22.80 -2.84
CA ARG A 119 -21.01 21.70 -2.04
C ARG A 119 -20.44 20.63 -2.99
N PRO A 120 -19.13 20.32 -2.88
CA PRO A 120 -18.54 19.26 -3.71
C PRO A 120 -19.01 17.88 -3.24
N LEU A 121 -18.99 16.91 -4.17
CA LEU A 121 -19.33 15.51 -3.88
C LEU A 121 -18.28 14.84 -2.98
N TYR A 122 -17.02 15.21 -3.18
CA TYR A 122 -15.87 14.68 -2.44
C TYR A 122 -15.27 15.74 -1.49
N PHE A 123 -13.97 15.77 -1.35
CA PHE A 123 -13.26 16.68 -0.47
C PHE A 123 -13.17 18.09 -1.07
N GLN A 124 -13.17 19.09 -0.22
CA GLN A 124 -12.88 20.46 -0.62
C GLN A 124 -11.36 20.72 -0.68
N ASN A 125 -10.59 19.94 0.08
CA ASN A 125 -9.14 20.02 0.16
C ASN A 125 -8.53 18.65 -0.11
N TYR A 126 -7.47 18.65 -0.89
CA TYR A 126 -6.65 17.49 -1.19
C TYR A 126 -5.24 17.79 -0.67
N ILE A 127 -4.78 17.02 0.31
CA ILE A 127 -3.45 17.17 0.93
C ILE A 127 -2.65 15.94 0.59
N GLU A 128 -1.51 16.14 -0.10
CA GLU A 128 -0.57 15.08 -0.54
C GLU A 128 -1.28 13.90 -1.21
N ARG A 129 -2.18 14.20 -2.15
CA ARG A 129 -2.90 13.15 -2.88
C ARG A 129 -2.24 12.82 -4.21
N THR A 130 -2.12 11.51 -4.47
CA THR A 130 -1.57 11.04 -5.75
C THR A 130 -2.45 11.43 -6.93
N ARG A 131 -1.85 11.46 -8.12
CA ARG A 131 -2.58 11.71 -9.38
C ARG A 131 -3.81 10.81 -9.51
N ASP A 132 -3.64 9.51 -9.33
CA ASP A 132 -4.71 8.51 -9.50
C ASP A 132 -5.87 8.75 -8.53
N PHE A 133 -5.55 9.13 -7.29
CA PHE A 133 -6.57 9.46 -6.29
C PHE A 133 -7.40 10.68 -6.71
N VAL A 134 -6.74 11.74 -7.18
CA VAL A 134 -7.42 12.97 -7.64
C VAL A 134 -8.22 12.69 -8.91
N GLU A 135 -7.65 11.93 -9.85
CA GLU A 135 -8.30 11.56 -11.12
C GLU A 135 -9.55 10.71 -10.87
N GLY A 136 -9.52 9.77 -9.91
CA GLY A 136 -10.67 8.97 -9.51
C GLY A 136 -11.85 9.81 -8.97
N HIS A 137 -11.56 10.99 -8.40
CA HIS A 137 -12.59 11.90 -7.86
C HIS A 137 -13.02 12.97 -8.85
N LEU A 138 -12.08 13.60 -9.55
CA LEU A 138 -12.33 14.84 -10.32
C LEU A 138 -12.13 14.66 -11.83
N GLY A 139 -11.69 13.48 -12.25
CA GLY A 139 -11.51 13.11 -13.65
C GLY A 139 -10.17 13.54 -14.25
N PRO A 140 -9.82 12.99 -15.45
CA PRO A 140 -8.51 13.17 -16.08
C PRO A 140 -8.28 14.60 -16.61
N ASP A 141 -9.34 15.32 -17.01
CA ASP A 141 -9.19 16.67 -17.56
C ASP A 141 -8.70 17.66 -16.51
N LEU A 142 -9.22 17.56 -15.27
CA LEU A 142 -8.80 18.40 -14.16
C LEU A 142 -7.37 18.08 -13.75
N THR A 143 -7.02 16.81 -13.58
CA THR A 143 -5.66 16.39 -13.20
C THR A 143 -4.63 16.78 -14.26
N SER A 144 -4.94 16.64 -15.55
CA SER A 144 -4.07 17.09 -16.64
C SER A 144 -3.84 18.60 -16.63
N THR A 145 -4.79 19.37 -16.11
CA THR A 145 -4.62 20.81 -15.94
C THR A 145 -3.77 21.12 -14.71
N LEU A 146 -3.93 20.38 -13.60
CA LEU A 146 -3.07 20.50 -12.42
C LEU A 146 -1.59 20.27 -12.74
N ASP A 147 -1.28 19.38 -13.67
CA ASP A 147 0.09 19.13 -14.11
C ASP A 147 0.78 20.37 -14.75
N ARG A 148 -0.01 21.30 -15.27
CA ARG A 148 0.48 22.45 -16.07
C ARG A 148 0.50 23.76 -15.31
N VAL A 149 -0.24 23.87 -14.19
CA VAL A 149 -0.30 25.11 -13.42
C VAL A 149 0.77 25.12 -12.33
N GLU A 150 1.29 26.30 -12.01
CA GLU A 150 2.32 26.43 -11.00
C GLU A 150 1.75 26.59 -9.60
N PRO A 151 2.32 25.96 -8.56
CA PRO A 151 1.91 26.15 -7.19
C PRO A 151 1.97 27.61 -6.74
N SER A 152 0.92 28.05 -6.03
CA SER A 152 0.81 29.41 -5.50
C SER A 152 -0.07 29.40 -4.25
N SER A 153 0.19 30.34 -3.33
CA SER A 153 -0.63 30.53 -2.12
C SER A 153 -1.83 31.45 -2.34
N SER A 154 -1.92 32.12 -3.51
CA SER A 154 -2.93 33.16 -3.78
C SER A 154 -3.41 33.21 -5.22
N THR A 155 -2.85 32.43 -6.12
CA THR A 155 -3.30 32.38 -7.53
C THR A 155 -4.23 31.22 -7.74
N TRP A 156 -5.46 31.54 -8.09
CA TRP A 156 -6.49 30.56 -8.45
C TRP A 156 -6.46 30.27 -9.94
N TYR A 157 -6.66 29.02 -10.28
CA TYR A 157 -6.65 28.51 -11.65
C TYR A 157 -8.03 27.95 -12.04
N GLY A 158 -8.40 28.08 -13.29
CA GLY A 158 -9.65 27.52 -13.80
C GLY A 158 -10.35 28.45 -14.80
N PRO A 159 -11.63 28.21 -15.09
CA PRO A 159 -12.44 27.06 -14.66
C PRO A 159 -11.94 25.75 -15.26
N MET A 160 -11.77 24.73 -14.42
CA MET A 160 -11.38 23.38 -14.82
C MET A 160 -12.60 22.46 -14.83
N ARG A 161 -12.73 21.63 -15.86
CA ARG A 161 -13.86 20.71 -16.01
C ARG A 161 -13.66 19.43 -15.22
N SER A 162 -14.74 18.96 -14.58
CA SER A 162 -14.89 17.60 -14.06
C SER A 162 -16.17 16.95 -14.59
N PRO A 163 -16.45 15.67 -14.37
CA PRO A 163 -17.73 15.06 -14.70
C PRO A 163 -18.93 15.72 -14.02
N TYR A 164 -18.73 16.43 -12.90
CA TYR A 164 -19.80 17.02 -12.07
C TYR A 164 -20.02 18.50 -12.33
N GLY A 165 -19.07 19.19 -12.96
CA GLY A 165 -19.18 20.63 -13.18
C GLY A 165 -17.81 21.29 -13.35
N TRP A 166 -17.69 22.52 -12.81
CA TRP A 166 -16.53 23.37 -12.97
C TRP A 166 -15.87 23.66 -11.65
N HIS A 167 -14.54 23.75 -11.65
CA HIS A 167 -13.74 23.95 -10.46
C HIS A 167 -12.79 25.13 -10.64
N LEU A 168 -12.63 25.91 -9.57
CA LEU A 168 -11.48 26.79 -9.38
C LEU A 168 -10.53 26.11 -8.41
N VAL A 169 -9.26 26.08 -8.70
CA VAL A 169 -8.25 25.37 -7.92
C VAL A 169 -7.17 26.34 -7.45
N LEU A 170 -6.84 26.27 -6.18
CA LEU A 170 -5.66 26.86 -5.56
C LEU A 170 -4.65 25.73 -5.31
N LEU A 171 -3.72 25.53 -6.22
CA LEU A 171 -2.65 24.53 -6.08
C LEU A 171 -1.55 25.12 -5.19
N THR A 172 -1.39 24.59 -3.98
CA THR A 172 -0.37 25.08 -3.03
C THR A 172 0.94 24.32 -3.12
N GLU A 173 0.88 23.04 -3.51
CA GLU A 173 2.07 22.20 -3.67
C GLU A 173 1.88 21.16 -4.76
N ARG A 174 2.92 20.93 -5.52
CA ARG A 174 3.05 19.82 -6.46
C ARG A 174 4.43 19.22 -6.33
N ARG A 175 4.51 17.97 -5.87
CA ARG A 175 5.74 17.20 -5.90
C ARG A 175 5.73 16.29 -7.13
N PRO A 176 6.75 16.37 -8.01
CA PRO A 176 6.84 15.50 -9.19
C PRO A 176 7.08 14.05 -8.77
N ALA A 177 6.79 13.12 -9.68
CA ALA A 177 7.21 11.73 -9.53
C ALA A 177 8.74 11.67 -9.39
N ARG A 178 9.23 10.83 -8.50
CA ARG A 178 10.67 10.67 -8.27
C ARG A 178 10.99 9.28 -7.73
N VAL A 179 12.24 8.93 -7.76
CA VAL A 179 12.82 7.89 -6.92
C VAL A 179 13.56 8.64 -5.79
N PRO A 180 13.18 8.43 -4.51
CA PRO A 180 13.86 9.08 -3.38
C PRO A 180 15.32 8.62 -3.28
N ASP A 181 16.23 9.49 -2.88
CA ASP A 181 17.62 9.12 -2.63
C ASP A 181 17.72 8.13 -1.47
N LEU A 182 18.76 7.27 -1.49
CA LEU A 182 19.01 6.28 -0.44
C LEU A 182 19.00 6.89 0.96
N ASP A 183 19.55 8.10 1.12
CA ASP A 183 19.62 8.77 2.41
C ASP A 183 18.24 9.14 2.98
N GLU A 184 17.24 9.32 2.13
CA GLU A 184 15.88 9.63 2.54
C GLU A 184 15.10 8.39 2.99
N ILE A 185 15.48 7.21 2.47
CA ILE A 185 14.73 5.95 2.67
C ILE A 185 15.63 4.80 3.17
N GLU A 186 16.78 5.10 3.78
CA GLU A 186 17.75 4.09 4.21
C GLU A 186 17.13 2.99 5.08
N ASP A 187 16.30 3.37 6.04
CA ASP A 187 15.64 2.39 6.92
C ASP A 187 14.72 1.45 6.13
N ARG A 188 13.94 1.99 5.18
CA ARG A 188 13.07 1.19 4.31
C ARG A 188 13.87 0.24 3.43
N VAL A 189 14.97 0.71 2.85
CA VAL A 189 15.87 -0.12 2.01
C VAL A 189 16.49 -1.24 2.85
N ARG A 190 16.88 -0.95 4.09
CA ARG A 190 17.42 -1.91 5.04
C ARG A 190 16.40 -3.00 5.39
N GLU A 191 15.17 -2.62 5.69
CA GLU A 191 14.08 -3.55 5.98
C GLU A 191 13.75 -4.43 4.78
N ASP A 192 13.68 -3.87 3.57
CA ASP A 192 13.38 -4.60 2.34
C ASP A 192 14.49 -5.60 2.00
N ARG A 193 15.76 -5.18 2.12
CA ARG A 193 16.91 -6.07 1.91
C ARG A 193 16.89 -7.22 2.91
N GLU A 194 16.64 -6.93 4.19
CA GLU A 194 16.58 -7.95 5.23
C GLU A 194 15.42 -8.93 4.99
N ARG A 195 14.25 -8.43 4.62
CA ARG A 195 13.10 -9.27 4.26
C ARG A 195 13.42 -10.22 3.10
N ILE A 196 14.09 -9.73 2.05
CA ILE A 196 14.49 -10.57 0.90
C ILE A 196 15.53 -11.60 1.33
N ARG A 197 16.52 -11.23 2.15
CA ARG A 197 17.53 -12.13 2.68
C ARG A 197 16.92 -13.26 3.50
N VAL A 198 16.05 -12.89 4.43
CA VAL A 198 15.34 -13.86 5.30
C VAL A 198 14.49 -14.81 4.46
N ALA A 199 13.75 -14.30 3.48
CA ALA A 199 12.95 -15.11 2.58
C ALA A 199 13.82 -16.10 1.77
N ALA A 200 14.97 -15.65 1.26
CA ALA A 200 15.91 -16.49 0.53
C ALA A 200 16.53 -17.59 1.42
N ALA A 201 16.99 -17.23 2.63
CA ALA A 201 17.55 -18.16 3.58
C ALA A 201 16.52 -19.23 4.02
N ARG A 202 15.27 -18.79 4.29
CA ARG A 202 14.16 -19.69 4.59
C ARG A 202 13.88 -20.64 3.44
N ARG A 203 13.82 -20.15 2.20
CA ARG A 203 13.61 -20.98 1.01
C ARG A 203 14.71 -22.04 0.87
N THR A 204 15.97 -21.64 0.96
CA THR A 204 17.11 -22.56 0.90
C THR A 204 17.03 -23.66 1.97
N THR A 205 16.57 -23.31 3.18
CA THR A 205 16.41 -24.28 4.26
C THR A 205 15.26 -25.25 3.99
N ILE A 206 14.13 -24.77 3.46
CA ILE A 206 13.01 -25.62 3.04
C ILE A 206 13.42 -26.55 1.91
N ASP A 207 14.13 -26.04 0.88
CA ASP A 207 14.62 -26.85 -0.24
C ASP A 207 15.52 -27.99 0.24
N ARG A 208 16.44 -27.71 1.21
CA ARG A 208 17.29 -28.73 1.86
C ARG A 208 16.47 -29.78 2.62
N ILE A 209 15.40 -29.34 3.30
CA ILE A 209 14.48 -30.29 3.98
C ILE A 209 13.80 -31.18 2.94
N VAL A 210 13.30 -30.62 1.84
CA VAL A 210 12.62 -31.36 0.77
C VAL A 210 13.59 -32.36 0.11
N GLU A 211 14.84 -31.96 -0.14
CA GLU A 211 15.89 -32.85 -0.71
C GLU A 211 16.18 -34.07 0.18
N GLY A 212 15.90 -33.98 1.48
CA GLY A 212 16.04 -35.10 2.41
C GLY A 212 14.95 -36.17 2.30
N TYR A 213 13.91 -35.95 1.47
CA TYR A 213 12.80 -36.88 1.26
C TYR A 213 12.83 -37.50 -0.12
N GLU A 214 12.62 -38.83 -0.20
CA GLU A 214 12.35 -39.51 -1.46
C GLU A 214 10.89 -39.28 -1.85
N VAL A 215 10.67 -38.61 -2.98
CA VAL A 215 9.32 -38.30 -3.48
C VAL A 215 8.94 -39.27 -4.60
N THR A 216 7.94 -40.09 -4.36
CA THR A 216 7.34 -40.99 -5.36
C THR A 216 5.94 -40.48 -5.72
N LEU A 217 5.74 -40.14 -6.99
CA LEU A 217 4.40 -39.77 -7.49
C LEU A 217 3.68 -41.02 -7.99
N VAL A 218 2.52 -41.33 -7.43
CA VAL A 218 1.69 -42.48 -7.79
C VAL A 218 0.40 -42.01 -8.42
N GLY A 219 0.18 -42.28 -9.69
CA GLY A 219 -1.05 -41.96 -10.39
C GLY A 219 -0.88 -41.93 -11.92
N PRO A 220 -1.97 -42.12 -12.70
CA PRO A 220 -1.91 -41.97 -14.15
C PRO A 220 -1.60 -40.50 -14.49
N ASP A 221 -0.72 -40.29 -15.47
CA ASP A 221 -0.31 -38.98 -16.01
C ASP A 221 0.62 -38.10 -15.13
N LEU A 222 1.17 -38.60 -14.03
CA LEU A 222 2.04 -37.84 -13.14
C LEU A 222 3.53 -37.86 -13.50
N GLU A 223 3.97 -38.68 -14.47
CA GLU A 223 5.36 -38.75 -14.93
C GLU A 223 5.85 -37.40 -15.48
N ALA A 224 5.02 -36.67 -16.22
CA ALA A 224 5.33 -35.34 -16.74
C ALA A 224 5.41 -34.25 -15.64
N LEU A 225 4.78 -34.45 -14.49
CA LEU A 225 4.84 -33.58 -13.31
C LEU A 225 6.08 -33.86 -12.46
N ALA A 226 6.56 -35.10 -12.43
CA ALA A 226 7.76 -35.49 -11.68
C ALA A 226 9.02 -34.76 -12.18
N GLU A 227 9.12 -34.48 -13.48
CA GLU A 227 10.22 -33.69 -14.05
C GLU A 227 10.17 -32.20 -13.63
N LYS A 228 8.97 -31.65 -13.35
CA LYS A 228 8.82 -30.26 -12.89
C LYS A 228 9.14 -30.06 -11.40
N VAL A 229 8.97 -31.08 -10.59
CA VAL A 229 9.25 -31.04 -9.13
C VAL A 229 10.75 -31.20 -8.83
N ARG A 230 11.54 -31.75 -9.77
CA ARG A 230 12.99 -31.96 -9.66
C ARG A 230 13.83 -30.76 -10.19
N ARG A 231 13.20 -29.72 -10.69
CA ARG A 231 13.84 -28.46 -11.14
C ARG A 231 13.54 -27.31 -10.18
#